data_f1bc535f11d0ff7fd451dc6444e9d002
#
_entry.id   f1bc535f11d0ff7fd451dc6444e9d002
#
_cell.length_a   1.000
_cell.length_b   1.000
_cell.length_c   1.000
_cell.angle_alpha   90.00
_cell.angle_beta   90.00
_cell.angle_gamma   90.00
#
_symmetry.space_group_name_H-M   'P 1'
#
loop_
_entity.id
_entity.type
_entity.pdbx_description
1 polymer ?
#
loop_
_entity_poly.entity_id
_entity_poly.type
_entity_poly.pdbx_seq_one_letter_code
_entity_poly.pdbx_strand_id
1 'polypeptide(L)'
;MWSKQECIPVSLSSKLRTSPQPIEELEGSHRTFALGIAQKSERDYRLAVRVQRHELRDSSEVARIHEMARGEVDVRYVGRIVKQVPWYQSRERPLKIGLSIAHYLVTAGTLGAFVRRKSAESVLVLSNNHVLANENKAKKGDAVVQPGPFDKGKKGKDSVARLEEFVPLKSTGSNVVDAAVARLTDKLDYDPRDLQSLGRLAGVGEEITSIGGAVAKIGRTTGLRLGRVTAFEVDNLVVTYGIGNLRFDNQIEIEGADTLSFSEGGDSGSLIVDDAQRAVALLFAGGDHGGSNGRGLTYATPIDRVLTILKVNMVS
;
A
#
# COMPACT_ATOMS: atom_id res chain seq x y z
N MET A 1 4.78 1.49 40.91
CA MET A 1 4.17 2.57 41.71
C MET A 1 4.03 3.78 40.79
N TRP A 2 2.84 4.05 40.30
CA TRP A 2 2.55 5.21 39.46
C TRP A 2 2.15 6.35 40.40
N SER A 3 2.97 7.40 40.44
CA SER A 3 2.66 8.61 41.20
C SER A 3 1.53 9.39 40.51
N LYS A 4 0.59 9.86 41.33
CA LYS A 4 -0.55 10.68 40.91
C LYS A 4 -0.04 11.94 40.18
N GLN A 5 -0.34 12.04 38.86
CA GLN A 5 -0.28 13.30 38.14
C GLN A 5 -1.43 14.17 38.58
N GLU A 6 -1.17 15.33 39.13
CA GLU A 6 -2.19 16.36 39.39
C GLU A 6 -2.73 16.83 38.04
N CYS A 7 -4.05 16.64 37.84
CA CYS A 7 -4.75 17.12 36.67
C CYS A 7 -4.75 18.65 36.64
N ILE A 8 -4.26 19.21 35.53
CA ILE A 8 -4.46 20.63 35.20
C ILE A 8 -5.96 20.94 35.18
N PRO A 9 -6.45 22.03 35.78
CA PRO A 9 -7.87 22.31 35.88
C PRO A 9 -8.53 22.39 34.49
N VAL A 10 -9.61 21.65 34.29
CA VAL A 10 -10.42 21.52 33.06
C VAL A 10 -11.02 22.86 32.58
N SER A 11 -10.90 23.95 33.34
CA SER A 11 -11.52 25.24 33.05
C SER A 11 -10.92 26.00 31.84
N LEU A 12 -9.68 25.70 31.43
CA LEU A 12 -9.12 26.32 30.21
C LEU A 12 -9.56 25.63 28.91
N SER A 13 -9.87 24.34 28.94
CA SER A 13 -10.27 23.60 27.74
C SER A 13 -11.71 23.84 27.33
N SER A 14 -12.58 24.23 28.26
CA SER A 14 -14.00 24.46 27.99
C SER A 14 -14.31 25.82 27.34
N LYS A 15 -13.42 26.81 27.51
CA LYS A 15 -13.59 28.14 26.88
C LYS A 15 -13.04 28.23 25.44
N LEU A 16 -12.29 27.21 24.98
CA LEU A 16 -11.73 27.13 23.60
C LEU A 16 -12.48 26.16 22.69
N ARG A 17 -13.52 25.49 23.16
CA ARG A 17 -14.40 24.68 22.31
C ARG A 17 -15.52 25.55 21.71
N THR A 18 -15.16 26.32 20.71
CA THR A 18 -16.14 26.69 19.70
C THR A 18 -16.51 25.44 18.91
N SER A 19 -17.80 25.23 18.65
CA SER A 19 -18.30 24.15 17.78
C SER A 19 -17.46 24.08 16.49
N PRO A 20 -17.20 22.90 15.93
CA PRO A 20 -16.49 22.82 14.64
C PRO A 20 -17.32 23.61 13.62
N GLN A 21 -16.73 24.68 13.11
CA GLN A 21 -17.32 25.48 12.03
C GLN A 21 -17.32 24.65 10.75
N PRO A 22 -18.36 24.75 9.90
CA PRO A 22 -18.38 24.07 8.59
C PRO A 22 -17.15 24.42 7.76
N ILE A 23 -16.66 23.46 6.99
CA ILE A 23 -15.44 23.62 6.13
C ILE A 23 -15.55 24.81 5.17
N GLU A 24 -16.76 25.17 4.74
CA GLU A 24 -17.06 26.33 3.87
C GLU A 24 -16.76 27.67 4.53
N GLU A 25 -16.85 27.81 5.84
CA GLU A 25 -16.43 29.01 6.56
C GLU A 25 -14.91 29.13 6.72
N LEU A 26 -14.16 28.04 6.53
CA LEU A 26 -12.70 28.03 6.58
C LEU A 26 -12.06 28.56 5.30
N GLU A 27 -12.77 28.57 4.17
CA GLU A 27 -12.27 29.11 2.90
C GLU A 27 -12.10 30.65 2.90
N GLY A 28 -12.86 31.36 3.72
CA GLY A 28 -12.74 32.81 3.92
C GLY A 28 -11.81 33.23 5.06
N SER A 29 -11.42 32.31 5.96
CA SER A 29 -10.53 32.66 7.07
C SER A 29 -9.07 32.52 6.64
N HIS A 30 -8.41 33.64 6.46
CA HIS A 30 -6.95 33.70 6.26
C HIS A 30 -6.13 33.24 7.49
N ARG A 31 -6.76 32.62 8.48
CA ARG A 31 -6.18 32.25 9.78
C ARG A 31 -5.72 30.81 9.75
N THR A 32 -4.44 30.62 9.52
CA THR A 32 -3.78 29.33 9.52
C THR A 32 -2.84 29.19 10.72
N PHE A 33 -3.41 29.38 11.92
CA PHE A 33 -2.72 29.14 13.19
C PHE A 33 -3.33 27.90 13.85
N ALA A 34 -2.49 26.93 14.22
CA ALA A 34 -2.86 25.90 15.15
C ALA A 34 -2.24 26.22 16.51
N LEU A 35 -3.04 26.07 17.57
CA LEU A 35 -2.62 26.37 18.94
C LEU A 35 -2.59 25.08 19.77
N GLY A 36 -1.60 24.97 20.66
CA GLY A 36 -1.43 23.83 21.53
C GLY A 36 -0.48 24.15 22.70
N ILE A 37 -0.04 23.13 23.40
CA ILE A 37 0.95 23.25 24.48
C ILE A 37 2.23 22.57 24.00
N ALA A 38 3.36 23.28 24.09
CA ALA A 38 4.70 22.75 23.88
C ALA A 38 5.43 22.65 25.20
N GLN A 39 6.01 21.50 25.48
CA GLN A 39 6.90 21.32 26.63
C GLN A 39 8.33 21.59 26.20
N LYS A 40 9.00 22.55 26.83
CA LYS A 40 10.41 22.89 26.58
C LYS A 40 11.36 22.16 27.53
N SER A 41 10.90 21.92 28.76
CA SER A 41 11.59 21.10 29.78
C SER A 41 10.56 20.48 30.72
N GLU A 42 10.98 19.68 31.70
CA GLU A 42 10.06 18.99 32.64
C GLU A 42 9.01 19.91 33.28
N ARG A 43 9.33 21.21 33.46
CA ARG A 43 8.45 22.20 34.12
C ARG A 43 8.22 23.47 33.31
N ASP A 44 8.77 23.57 32.09
CA ASP A 44 8.59 24.72 31.17
C ASP A 44 7.62 24.35 30.05
N TYR A 45 6.39 24.87 30.15
CA TYR A 45 5.32 24.73 29.16
C TYR A 45 5.08 26.07 28.50
N ARG A 46 4.89 26.06 27.17
CA ARG A 46 4.65 27.24 26.35
C ARG A 46 3.43 27.07 25.46
N LEU A 47 2.82 28.18 25.10
CA LEU A 47 1.79 28.16 24.05
C LEU A 47 2.45 27.83 22.70
N ALA A 48 2.17 26.67 22.17
CA ALA A 48 2.59 26.28 20.84
C ALA A 48 1.73 26.99 19.79
N VAL A 49 2.36 27.81 18.96
CA VAL A 49 1.72 28.48 17.82
C VAL A 49 2.33 27.90 16.53
N ARG A 50 1.50 27.20 15.73
CA ARG A 50 1.93 26.59 14.47
C ARG A 50 1.36 27.39 13.33
N VAL A 51 2.25 27.98 12.53
CA VAL A 51 1.91 28.91 11.45
C VAL A 51 2.02 28.17 10.12
N GLN A 52 0.93 28.12 9.35
CA GLN A 52 0.90 27.36 8.08
C GLN A 52 1.27 28.22 6.85
N ARG A 53 1.27 29.54 6.99
CA ARG A 53 1.65 30.50 5.94
C ARG A 53 2.84 31.31 6.42
N HIS A 54 3.90 31.38 5.60
CA HIS A 54 5.15 32.03 6.00
C HIS A 54 4.96 33.50 6.35
N GLU A 55 4.10 34.19 5.62
CA GLU A 55 3.83 35.62 5.79
C GLU A 55 3.16 35.94 7.15
N LEU A 56 2.54 34.95 7.76
CA LEU A 56 1.89 35.10 9.07
C LEU A 56 2.83 34.90 10.25
N ARG A 57 4.06 34.46 10.03
CA ARG A 57 5.02 34.21 11.12
C ARG A 57 5.30 35.46 11.96
N ASP A 58 5.43 36.59 11.29
CA ASP A 58 5.75 37.90 11.89
C ASP A 58 4.54 38.85 11.83
N SER A 59 3.33 38.31 11.78
CA SER A 59 2.08 39.07 11.71
C SER A 59 1.70 39.73 13.03
N SER A 60 0.84 40.75 12.96
CA SER A 60 0.28 41.42 14.12
C SER A 60 -0.51 40.47 15.04
N GLU A 61 -1.12 39.43 14.47
CA GLU A 61 -1.83 38.40 15.21
C GLU A 61 -0.87 37.55 16.04
N VAL A 62 0.25 37.14 15.49
CA VAL A 62 1.30 36.41 16.25
C VAL A 62 1.92 37.30 17.33
N ALA A 63 2.17 38.56 17.03
CA ALA A 63 2.65 39.54 18.01
C ALA A 63 1.65 39.68 19.18
N ARG A 64 0.36 39.79 18.90
CA ARG A 64 -0.69 39.86 19.90
C ARG A 64 -0.78 38.58 20.75
N ILE A 65 -0.67 37.39 20.11
CA ILE A 65 -0.63 36.13 20.84
C ILE A 65 0.60 36.11 21.80
N HIS A 66 1.75 36.59 21.33
CA HIS A 66 2.97 36.66 22.12
C HIS A 66 2.79 37.56 23.34
N GLU A 67 2.15 38.71 23.19
CA GLU A 67 1.83 39.65 24.26
C GLU A 67 0.87 39.01 25.29
N MET A 68 -0.23 38.43 24.81
CA MET A 68 -1.24 37.79 25.65
C MET A 68 -0.66 36.61 26.47
N ALA A 69 0.28 35.87 25.90
CA ALA A 69 0.97 34.75 26.54
C ALA A 69 2.22 35.20 27.31
N ARG A 70 2.43 36.50 27.51
CA ARG A 70 3.56 37.08 28.26
C ARG A 70 4.93 36.56 27.81
N GLY A 71 5.07 36.30 26.53
CA GLY A 71 6.30 35.75 25.96
C GLY A 71 6.47 34.24 26.09
N GLU A 72 5.57 33.53 26.77
CA GLU A 72 5.62 32.08 26.92
C GLU A 72 5.04 31.36 25.69
N VAL A 73 5.64 31.62 24.52
CA VAL A 73 5.22 31.04 23.24
C VAL A 73 6.35 30.26 22.56
N ASP A 74 5.96 29.25 21.79
CA ASP A 74 6.81 28.50 20.85
C ASP A 74 6.19 28.61 19.46
N VAL A 75 6.62 29.63 18.70
CA VAL A 75 6.12 29.89 17.34
C VAL A 75 6.95 29.11 16.34
N ARG A 76 6.29 28.29 15.53
CA ARG A 76 6.94 27.53 14.44
C ARG A 76 6.16 27.65 13.15
N TYR A 77 6.87 27.94 12.06
CA TYR A 77 6.34 27.76 10.74
C TYR A 77 6.34 26.26 10.40
N VAL A 78 5.18 25.74 10.05
CA VAL A 78 4.99 24.32 9.74
C VAL A 78 4.57 24.08 8.28
N GLY A 79 4.36 25.16 7.52
CA GLY A 79 3.94 25.06 6.14
C GLY A 79 2.55 24.44 5.96
N ARG A 80 2.25 24.05 4.73
CA ARG A 80 0.99 23.39 4.38
C ARG A 80 0.96 21.97 4.92
N ILE A 81 0.02 21.70 5.81
CA ILE A 81 -0.23 20.34 6.33
C ILE A 81 -1.16 19.64 5.33
N VAL A 82 -0.72 18.51 4.80
CA VAL A 82 -1.50 17.67 3.88
C VAL A 82 -1.54 16.24 4.39
N LYS A 83 -2.61 15.51 4.06
CA LYS A 83 -2.67 14.07 4.29
C LYS A 83 -1.51 13.41 3.55
N GLN A 84 -0.67 12.69 4.28
CA GLN A 84 0.40 11.90 3.66
C GLN A 84 -0.23 10.70 2.97
N VAL A 85 0.00 10.60 1.66
CA VAL A 85 -0.36 9.43 0.87
C VAL A 85 0.92 8.63 0.67
N PRO A 86 0.95 7.36 1.04
CA PRO A 86 2.11 6.51 0.81
C PRO A 86 2.49 6.49 -0.69
N TRP A 87 3.79 6.42 -0.99
CA TRP A 87 4.28 6.43 -2.37
C TRP A 87 3.63 5.32 -3.21
N TYR A 88 3.42 4.16 -2.63
CA TYR A 88 2.81 3.01 -3.30
C TYR A 88 1.32 3.19 -3.64
N GLN A 89 0.64 4.19 -3.08
CA GLN A 89 -0.73 4.61 -3.41
C GLN A 89 -0.78 5.85 -4.30
N SER A 90 0.35 6.49 -4.55
CA SER A 90 0.46 7.71 -5.31
C SER A 90 0.65 7.44 -6.82
N ARG A 91 0.40 8.45 -7.65
CA ARG A 91 0.83 8.45 -9.05
C ARG A 91 2.35 8.58 -9.10
N GLU A 92 3.03 7.48 -9.39
CA GLU A 92 4.49 7.38 -9.32
C GLU A 92 5.09 7.09 -10.69
N ARG A 93 6.22 7.75 -10.98
CA ARG A 93 7.05 7.53 -12.19
C ARG A 93 8.52 7.66 -11.81
N PRO A 94 9.39 6.75 -12.25
CA PRO A 94 9.11 5.54 -13.04
C PRO A 94 8.18 4.57 -12.29
N LEU A 95 7.48 3.70 -13.04
CA LEU A 95 6.73 2.59 -12.44
C LEU A 95 7.69 1.62 -11.76
N LYS A 96 7.29 1.07 -10.61
CA LYS A 96 8.10 0.09 -9.85
C LYS A 96 7.22 -0.91 -9.12
N ILE A 97 7.83 -1.98 -8.63
CA ILE A 97 7.16 -3.05 -7.89
C ILE A 97 6.52 -2.49 -6.60
N GLY A 98 5.34 -2.99 -6.25
CA GLY A 98 4.62 -2.60 -5.04
C GLY A 98 3.63 -1.44 -5.22
N LEU A 99 3.59 -0.80 -6.39
CA LEU A 99 2.65 0.30 -6.66
C LEU A 99 1.21 -0.18 -6.77
N SER A 100 0.29 0.68 -6.34
CA SER A 100 -1.14 0.54 -6.60
C SER A 100 -1.41 0.48 -8.10
N ILE A 101 -2.08 -0.57 -8.56
CA ILE A 101 -2.49 -0.77 -9.94
C ILE A 101 -3.80 -1.54 -9.98
N ALA A 102 -4.64 -1.33 -10.99
CA ALA A 102 -5.82 -2.14 -11.20
C ALA A 102 -6.40 -1.96 -12.62
N HIS A 103 -7.24 -2.91 -13.01
CA HIS A 103 -8.23 -2.67 -14.07
C HIS A 103 -9.09 -1.46 -13.70
N TYR A 104 -9.48 -0.64 -14.66
CA TYR A 104 -10.19 0.62 -14.40
C TYR A 104 -11.57 0.49 -13.72
N LEU A 105 -12.11 -0.73 -13.59
CA LEU A 105 -13.35 -1.07 -12.87
C LEU A 105 -13.11 -1.83 -11.56
N VAL A 106 -11.85 -2.10 -11.20
CA VAL A 106 -11.47 -2.76 -9.93
C VAL A 106 -10.99 -1.70 -8.96
N THR A 107 -11.24 -1.90 -7.68
CA THR A 107 -10.88 -0.92 -6.64
C THR A 107 -9.38 -0.65 -6.60
N ALA A 108 -8.58 -1.63 -6.24
CA ALA A 108 -7.12 -1.56 -6.23
C ALA A 108 -6.50 -2.94 -6.03
N GLY A 109 -5.24 -3.05 -6.43
CA GLY A 109 -4.34 -4.14 -6.18
C GLY A 109 -2.91 -3.65 -6.31
N THR A 110 -1.95 -4.56 -6.39
CA THR A 110 -0.52 -4.26 -6.38
C THR A 110 0.15 -4.69 -7.68
N LEU A 111 1.04 -3.85 -8.22
CA LEU A 111 1.96 -4.20 -9.29
C LEU A 111 3.02 -5.15 -8.74
N GLY A 112 2.94 -6.43 -9.14
CA GLY A 112 3.82 -7.48 -8.63
C GLY A 112 5.19 -7.47 -9.30
N ALA A 113 5.22 -7.46 -10.62
CA ALA A 113 6.47 -7.55 -11.35
C ALA A 113 6.36 -6.98 -12.77
N PHE A 114 7.51 -6.80 -13.40
CA PHE A 114 7.63 -6.59 -14.83
C PHE A 114 8.13 -7.89 -15.47
N VAL A 115 7.41 -8.32 -16.50
CA VAL A 115 7.70 -9.59 -17.19
C VAL A 115 7.67 -9.38 -18.70
N ARG A 116 8.25 -10.32 -19.45
CA ARG A 116 8.19 -10.34 -20.92
C ARG A 116 8.04 -11.75 -21.44
N ARG A 117 7.50 -11.92 -22.63
CA ARG A 117 7.53 -13.17 -23.37
C ARG A 117 8.91 -13.37 -24.00
N LYS A 118 9.35 -14.63 -24.16
CA LYS A 118 10.64 -14.92 -24.84
C LYS A 118 10.70 -14.37 -26.27
N SER A 119 9.55 -14.31 -26.97
CA SER A 119 9.42 -13.91 -28.36
C SER A 119 9.02 -12.46 -28.58
N ALA A 120 8.94 -11.63 -27.53
CA ALA A 120 8.48 -10.25 -27.65
C ALA A 120 9.33 -9.28 -26.84
N GLU A 121 9.60 -8.11 -27.39
CA GLU A 121 10.32 -7.04 -26.69
C GLU A 121 9.42 -6.26 -25.71
N SER A 122 8.11 -6.30 -25.92
CA SER A 122 7.16 -5.57 -25.09
C SER A 122 7.17 -6.05 -23.66
N VAL A 123 7.24 -5.11 -22.74
CA VAL A 123 7.17 -5.36 -21.29
C VAL A 123 5.71 -5.45 -20.86
N LEU A 124 5.45 -6.37 -19.96
CA LEU A 124 4.15 -6.60 -19.35
C LEU A 124 4.26 -6.35 -17.85
N VAL A 125 3.23 -5.79 -17.24
CA VAL A 125 3.06 -5.78 -15.78
C VAL A 125 2.30 -7.03 -15.35
N LEU A 126 2.76 -7.66 -14.27
CA LEU A 126 2.16 -8.85 -13.65
C LEU A 126 1.39 -8.45 -12.38
N SER A 127 0.20 -8.99 -12.22
CA SER A 127 -0.60 -8.97 -10.99
C SER A 127 -1.63 -10.11 -11.02
N ASN A 128 -2.61 -10.11 -10.12
CA ASN A 128 -3.64 -11.14 -10.14
C ASN A 128 -4.70 -10.91 -11.24
N ASN A 129 -5.42 -11.98 -11.60
CA ASN A 129 -6.61 -11.90 -12.46
C ASN A 129 -7.67 -10.98 -11.84
N HIS A 130 -8.00 -11.18 -10.55
CA HIS A 130 -9.02 -10.34 -9.90
C HIS A 130 -8.62 -8.86 -9.85
N VAL A 131 -7.32 -8.53 -9.95
CA VAL A 131 -6.81 -7.14 -10.01
C VAL A 131 -6.85 -6.58 -11.44
N LEU A 132 -6.27 -7.29 -12.41
CA LEU A 132 -6.10 -6.77 -13.78
C LEU A 132 -7.21 -7.20 -14.74
N ALA A 133 -7.90 -8.33 -14.47
CA ALA A 133 -8.94 -8.88 -15.33
C ALA A 133 -10.33 -8.93 -14.67
N ASN A 134 -10.51 -8.26 -13.51
CA ASN A 134 -11.81 -8.09 -12.87
C ASN A 134 -12.57 -9.43 -12.72
N GLU A 135 -11.90 -10.46 -12.19
CA GLU A 135 -12.46 -11.81 -12.01
C GLU A 135 -13.06 -12.37 -13.33
N ASN A 136 -12.27 -12.43 -14.38
CA ASN A 136 -12.62 -12.86 -15.73
C ASN A 136 -13.57 -11.91 -16.51
N LYS A 137 -14.05 -10.82 -15.92
CA LYS A 137 -15.04 -9.94 -16.58
C LYS A 137 -14.40 -8.96 -17.56
N ALA A 138 -13.09 -8.73 -17.47
CA ALA A 138 -12.37 -7.83 -18.37
C ALA A 138 -12.10 -8.47 -19.73
N LYS A 139 -11.85 -7.62 -20.73
CA LYS A 139 -11.51 -8.01 -22.09
C LYS A 139 -10.07 -7.62 -22.41
N LYS A 140 -9.41 -8.41 -23.26
CA LYS A 140 -8.10 -8.04 -23.82
C LYS A 140 -8.16 -6.62 -24.40
N GLY A 141 -7.16 -5.80 -24.06
CA GLY A 141 -7.10 -4.38 -24.42
C GLY A 141 -7.73 -3.42 -23.42
N ASP A 142 -8.43 -3.91 -22.39
CA ASP A 142 -8.98 -3.05 -21.34
C ASP A 142 -7.86 -2.30 -20.61
N ALA A 143 -8.19 -1.08 -20.18
CA ALA A 143 -7.22 -0.19 -19.55
C ALA A 143 -6.90 -0.63 -18.12
N VAL A 144 -5.61 -0.64 -17.81
CA VAL A 144 -5.06 -0.77 -16.46
C VAL A 144 -4.51 0.58 -16.05
N VAL A 145 -4.86 1.02 -14.84
CA VAL A 145 -4.54 2.36 -14.32
C VAL A 145 -3.60 2.29 -13.12
N GLN A 146 -2.70 3.28 -13.01
CA GLN A 146 -1.80 3.47 -11.89
C GLN A 146 -1.79 4.95 -11.45
N PRO A 147 -2.24 5.23 -10.22
CA PRO A 147 -2.70 4.26 -9.21
C PRO A 147 -4.04 3.63 -9.57
N GLY A 148 -4.44 2.61 -8.83
CA GLY A 148 -5.77 2.00 -8.96
C GLY A 148 -6.90 3.00 -8.65
N PRO A 149 -8.16 2.73 -9.09
CA PRO A 149 -9.29 3.66 -8.91
C PRO A 149 -9.54 4.08 -7.46
N PHE A 150 -9.35 3.21 -6.47
CA PHE A 150 -9.48 3.55 -5.06
C PHE A 150 -8.49 4.65 -4.63
N ASP A 151 -7.32 4.68 -5.26
CA ASP A 151 -6.29 5.69 -5.05
C ASP A 151 -6.40 6.85 -6.06
N LYS A 152 -7.61 7.05 -6.61
CA LYS A 152 -8.00 8.14 -7.52
C LYS A 152 -7.43 8.04 -8.94
N GLY A 153 -6.93 6.90 -9.36
CA GLY A 153 -6.54 6.63 -10.74
C GLY A 153 -7.74 6.68 -11.69
N LYS A 154 -7.57 7.26 -12.86
CA LYS A 154 -8.63 7.50 -13.86
C LYS A 154 -8.26 6.89 -15.21
N LYS A 155 -9.22 6.13 -15.81
CA LYS A 155 -9.09 5.65 -17.17
C LYS A 155 -8.77 6.83 -18.11
N GLY A 156 -7.88 6.61 -19.05
CA GLY A 156 -7.35 7.63 -19.94
C GLY A 156 -6.12 8.30 -19.33
N LYS A 157 -6.31 9.21 -18.39
CA LYS A 157 -5.23 10.03 -17.79
C LYS A 157 -4.14 9.19 -17.11
N ASP A 158 -4.56 8.17 -16.37
CA ASP A 158 -3.66 7.35 -15.55
C ASP A 158 -3.51 5.92 -16.08
N SER A 159 -3.96 5.68 -17.35
CA SER A 159 -3.76 4.41 -18.03
C SER A 159 -2.28 4.16 -18.28
N VAL A 160 -1.76 3.06 -17.74
CA VAL A 160 -0.34 2.68 -17.84
C VAL A 160 -0.11 1.42 -18.64
N ALA A 161 -1.15 0.58 -18.75
CA ALA A 161 -1.07 -0.68 -19.49
C ALA A 161 -2.44 -1.06 -20.07
N ARG A 162 -2.43 -2.09 -20.91
CA ARG A 162 -3.64 -2.72 -21.46
C ARG A 162 -3.61 -4.21 -21.17
N LEU A 163 -4.72 -4.75 -20.67
CA LEU A 163 -4.84 -6.18 -20.37
C LEU A 163 -4.45 -6.99 -21.61
N GLU A 164 -3.48 -7.88 -21.43
CA GLU A 164 -2.99 -8.74 -22.53
C GLU A 164 -3.54 -10.15 -22.43
N GLU A 165 -3.43 -10.76 -21.24
CA GLU A 165 -3.85 -12.12 -20.96
C GLU A 165 -4.07 -12.33 -19.46
N PHE A 166 -4.91 -13.28 -19.11
CA PHE A 166 -5.11 -13.74 -17.74
C PHE A 166 -5.37 -15.24 -17.69
N VAL A 167 -5.09 -15.86 -16.55
CA VAL A 167 -5.48 -17.24 -16.28
C VAL A 167 -6.95 -17.23 -15.83
N PRO A 168 -7.88 -17.88 -16.55
CA PRO A 168 -9.28 -17.88 -16.18
C PRO A 168 -9.51 -18.55 -14.83
N LEU A 169 -10.18 -17.87 -13.91
CA LEU A 169 -10.66 -18.43 -12.66
C LEU A 169 -11.86 -19.31 -12.90
N LYS A 170 -11.84 -20.53 -12.35
CA LYS A 170 -12.85 -21.56 -12.56
C LYS A 170 -13.68 -21.75 -11.29
N SER A 171 -15.00 -21.74 -11.42
CA SER A 171 -15.95 -22.02 -10.35
C SER A 171 -16.10 -23.52 -10.06
N THR A 172 -15.66 -24.37 -10.98
CA THR A 172 -15.68 -25.83 -10.85
C THR A 172 -14.27 -26.39 -10.99
N GLY A 173 -13.94 -27.40 -10.20
CA GLY A 173 -12.60 -27.98 -10.16
C GLY A 173 -11.65 -27.14 -9.30
N SER A 174 -10.36 -27.25 -9.56
CA SER A 174 -9.31 -26.51 -8.84
C SER A 174 -8.65 -25.45 -9.70
N ASN A 175 -8.29 -24.34 -9.07
CA ASN A 175 -7.40 -23.33 -9.61
C ASN A 175 -6.02 -23.53 -9.01
N VAL A 176 -4.99 -23.21 -9.75
CA VAL A 176 -3.59 -23.24 -9.25
C VAL A 176 -2.93 -21.87 -9.30
N VAL A 177 -3.54 -20.92 -10.02
CA VAL A 177 -2.99 -19.57 -10.24
C VAL A 177 -4.12 -18.56 -10.35
N ASP A 178 -3.99 -17.46 -9.62
CA ASP A 178 -4.73 -16.21 -9.85
C ASP A 178 -3.74 -15.18 -10.39
N ALA A 179 -3.64 -15.06 -11.71
CA ALA A 179 -2.67 -14.16 -12.33
C ALA A 179 -3.13 -13.61 -13.68
N ALA A 180 -2.66 -12.42 -14.00
CA ALA A 180 -2.87 -11.74 -15.26
C ALA A 180 -1.67 -10.85 -15.61
N VAL A 181 -1.52 -10.58 -16.91
CA VAL A 181 -0.51 -9.66 -17.43
C VAL A 181 -1.16 -8.59 -18.31
N ALA A 182 -0.64 -7.38 -18.21
CA ALA A 182 -1.07 -6.27 -19.04
C ALA A 182 0.14 -5.62 -19.73
N ARG A 183 0.01 -5.33 -21.02
CA ARG A 183 1.08 -4.73 -21.82
C ARG A 183 1.28 -3.28 -21.42
N LEU A 184 2.49 -2.94 -21.02
CA LEU A 184 2.87 -1.59 -20.69
C LEU A 184 2.70 -0.65 -21.89
N THR A 185 2.22 0.55 -21.66
CA THR A 185 2.11 1.58 -22.70
C THR A 185 3.50 2.03 -23.13
N ASP A 186 3.73 2.18 -24.42
CA ASP A 186 5.01 2.66 -24.96
C ASP A 186 5.43 3.99 -24.35
N LYS A 187 6.75 4.18 -24.21
CA LYS A 187 7.39 5.40 -23.64
C LYS A 187 7.10 5.66 -22.16
N LEU A 188 6.59 4.68 -21.42
CA LEU A 188 6.39 4.84 -19.99
C LEU A 188 7.63 4.33 -19.23
N ASP A 189 8.23 5.21 -18.42
CA ASP A 189 9.39 4.87 -17.60
C ASP A 189 9.02 3.87 -16.49
N TYR A 190 9.84 2.85 -16.33
CA TYR A 190 9.71 1.83 -15.28
C TYR A 190 11.07 1.37 -14.78
N ASP A 191 11.15 0.98 -13.50
CA ASP A 191 12.29 0.25 -12.92
C ASP A 191 11.82 -1.14 -12.51
N PRO A 192 12.20 -2.21 -13.22
CA PRO A 192 11.72 -3.56 -12.97
C PRO A 192 12.35 -4.20 -11.73
N ARG A 193 13.35 -3.58 -11.15
CA ARG A 193 14.13 -4.17 -10.04
C ARG A 193 14.03 -3.38 -8.73
N ASP A 194 13.47 -2.17 -8.75
CA ASP A 194 13.34 -1.36 -7.54
C ASP A 194 12.31 -1.98 -6.59
N LEU A 195 12.79 -2.49 -5.46
CA LEU A 195 11.99 -3.01 -4.35
C LEU A 195 11.90 -2.01 -3.20
N GLN A 196 12.05 -0.74 -3.45
CA GLN A 196 11.97 0.35 -2.45
C GLN A 196 12.22 -0.13 -1.00
N SER A 197 13.19 0.33 -0.32
CA SER A 197 13.54 -0.07 1.06
C SER A 197 14.04 -1.53 1.27
N LEU A 198 13.80 -2.45 0.31
CA LEU A 198 14.35 -3.81 0.34
C LEU A 198 15.61 -3.97 -0.52
N GLY A 199 15.89 -3.01 -1.41
CA GLY A 199 16.97 -3.09 -2.36
C GLY A 199 16.51 -3.37 -3.78
N ARG A 200 17.20 -4.25 -4.49
CA ARG A 200 16.91 -4.56 -5.89
C ARG A 200 16.60 -6.03 -6.09
N LEU A 201 15.57 -6.31 -6.89
CA LEU A 201 15.20 -7.67 -7.26
C LEU A 201 16.39 -8.38 -7.91
N ALA A 202 16.78 -9.52 -7.35
CA ALA A 202 17.93 -10.31 -7.79
C ALA A 202 17.58 -11.40 -8.82
N GLY A 203 16.30 -11.53 -9.17
CA GLY A 203 15.82 -12.54 -10.13
C GLY A 203 14.75 -13.44 -9.52
N VAL A 204 14.63 -14.66 -10.03
CA VAL A 204 13.71 -15.70 -9.51
C VAL A 204 14.45 -16.55 -8.50
N GLY A 205 13.82 -16.80 -7.35
CA GLY A 205 14.31 -17.69 -6.30
C GLY A 205 14.03 -19.15 -6.58
N GLU A 206 14.49 -20.00 -5.67
CA GLU A 206 14.16 -21.41 -5.67
C GLU A 206 12.73 -21.66 -5.19
N GLU A 207 12.16 -22.80 -5.54
CA GLU A 207 10.86 -23.23 -5.05
C GLU A 207 10.89 -23.37 -3.52
N ILE A 208 9.84 -22.93 -2.87
CA ILE A 208 9.68 -23.08 -1.40
C ILE A 208 9.30 -24.51 -1.09
N THR A 209 10.22 -25.24 -0.48
CA THR A 209 10.06 -26.67 -0.09
C THR A 209 10.23 -26.88 1.42
N SER A 210 10.30 -25.80 2.21
CA SER A 210 10.43 -25.85 3.67
C SER A 210 9.74 -24.70 4.34
N ILE A 211 9.35 -24.89 5.60
CA ILE A 211 8.76 -23.85 6.46
C ILE A 211 9.83 -23.04 7.18
N GLY A 212 9.43 -21.89 7.72
CA GLY A 212 10.30 -21.01 8.50
C GLY A 212 11.15 -20.03 7.67
N GLY A 213 11.16 -20.18 6.34
CA GLY A 213 11.87 -19.25 5.44
C GLY A 213 11.36 -17.83 5.60
N ALA A 214 12.28 -16.87 5.77
CA ALA A 214 11.96 -15.45 5.83
C ALA A 214 11.57 -14.93 4.45
N VAL A 215 10.50 -14.15 4.39
CA VAL A 215 10.01 -13.53 3.16
C VAL A 215 9.61 -12.07 3.42
N ALA A 216 9.60 -11.29 2.35
CA ALA A 216 9.16 -9.89 2.39
C ALA A 216 8.29 -9.57 1.16
N LYS A 217 7.44 -8.54 1.29
CA LYS A 217 6.69 -8.00 0.17
C LYS A 217 6.49 -6.50 0.33
N ILE A 218 6.23 -5.83 -0.78
CA ILE A 218 5.72 -4.45 -0.80
C ILE A 218 4.36 -4.49 -1.47
N GLY A 219 3.35 -4.02 -0.77
CA GLY A 219 1.98 -4.02 -1.28
C GLY A 219 1.31 -2.66 -1.16
N ARG A 220 0.25 -2.47 -1.92
CA ARG A 220 -0.49 -1.22 -2.03
C ARG A 220 -1.12 -0.78 -0.69
N THR A 221 -1.48 -1.69 0.19
CA THR A 221 -2.20 -1.37 1.43
C THR A 221 -1.25 -1.27 2.62
N THR A 222 -0.46 -2.30 2.85
CA THR A 222 0.39 -2.38 4.04
C THR A 222 1.83 -1.94 3.81
N GLY A 223 2.22 -1.63 2.56
CA GLY A 223 3.60 -1.31 2.22
C GLY A 223 4.54 -2.49 2.43
N LEU A 224 5.72 -2.21 2.94
CA LEU A 224 6.69 -3.23 3.31
C LEU A 224 6.19 -4.05 4.50
N ARG A 225 6.18 -5.38 4.35
CA ARG A 225 5.95 -6.35 5.43
C ARG A 225 6.95 -7.48 5.35
N LEU A 226 7.38 -7.92 6.51
CA LEU A 226 8.19 -9.11 6.70
C LEU A 226 7.30 -10.26 7.17
N GLY A 227 7.58 -11.47 6.71
CA GLY A 227 6.83 -12.65 7.06
C GLY A 227 7.71 -13.90 7.08
N ARG A 228 7.08 -15.02 7.37
CA ARG A 228 7.70 -16.33 7.28
C ARG A 228 6.73 -17.34 6.70
N VAL A 229 7.24 -18.31 5.99
CA VAL A 229 6.46 -19.41 5.42
C VAL A 229 6.05 -20.36 6.55
N THR A 230 4.75 -20.66 6.63
CA THR A 230 4.17 -21.57 7.63
C THR A 230 3.71 -22.88 7.02
N ALA A 231 3.34 -22.89 5.74
CA ALA A 231 3.03 -24.10 4.98
C ALA A 231 3.32 -23.89 3.48
N PHE A 232 3.54 -24.96 2.77
CA PHE A 232 3.66 -25.01 1.32
C PHE A 232 2.86 -26.21 0.79
N GLU A 233 2.61 -26.26 -0.53
CA GLU A 233 1.73 -27.26 -1.16
C GLU A 233 0.33 -27.32 -0.49
N VAL A 234 -0.21 -26.15 -0.11
CA VAL A 234 -1.53 -26.08 0.52
C VAL A 234 -2.59 -26.33 -0.55
N ASP A 235 -3.31 -27.43 -0.38
CA ASP A 235 -4.39 -27.85 -1.27
C ASP A 235 -5.77 -27.58 -0.66
N ASN A 236 -6.77 -27.57 -1.53
CA ASN A 236 -8.18 -27.42 -1.15
C ASN A 236 -8.47 -26.11 -0.40
N LEU A 237 -7.68 -25.06 -0.66
CA LEU A 237 -7.92 -23.72 -0.12
C LEU A 237 -9.14 -23.10 -0.80
N VAL A 238 -10.17 -22.76 -0.04
CA VAL A 238 -11.38 -22.12 -0.55
C VAL A 238 -11.30 -20.62 -0.32
N VAL A 239 -11.36 -19.84 -1.41
CA VAL A 239 -11.29 -18.37 -1.38
C VAL A 239 -12.58 -17.80 -1.99
N THR A 240 -13.16 -16.80 -1.31
CA THR A 240 -14.38 -16.13 -1.77
C THR A 240 -14.04 -14.99 -2.73
N TYR A 241 -14.59 -15.08 -3.94
CA TYR A 241 -14.55 -14.06 -4.99
C TYR A 241 -15.96 -13.53 -5.28
N GLY A 242 -16.07 -12.45 -6.01
CA GLY A 242 -17.36 -11.95 -6.49
C GLY A 242 -18.09 -12.92 -7.46
N ILE A 243 -17.36 -13.85 -8.06
CA ILE A 243 -17.90 -14.93 -8.93
C ILE A 243 -18.20 -16.22 -8.16
N GLY A 244 -18.04 -16.24 -6.84
CA GLY A 244 -18.32 -17.39 -5.96
C GLY A 244 -17.11 -17.89 -5.18
N ASN A 245 -17.27 -19.01 -4.49
CA ASN A 245 -16.20 -19.67 -3.77
C ASN A 245 -15.38 -20.51 -4.75
N LEU A 246 -14.07 -20.24 -4.80
CA LEU A 246 -13.14 -20.91 -5.70
C LEU A 246 -12.13 -21.72 -4.90
N ARG A 247 -11.86 -22.94 -5.33
CA ARG A 247 -10.85 -23.81 -4.75
C ARG A 247 -9.50 -23.57 -5.41
N PHE A 248 -8.45 -23.49 -4.59
CA PHE A 248 -7.06 -23.43 -5.03
C PHE A 248 -6.25 -24.57 -4.44
N ASP A 249 -5.33 -25.11 -5.23
CA ASP A 249 -4.40 -26.16 -4.81
C ASP A 249 -2.96 -25.68 -5.03
N ASN A 250 -2.04 -26.25 -4.25
CA ASN A 250 -0.60 -26.03 -4.30
C ASN A 250 -0.22 -24.55 -4.03
N GLN A 251 -0.67 -24.04 -2.91
CA GLN A 251 -0.39 -22.67 -2.50
C GLN A 251 0.62 -22.62 -1.35
N ILE A 252 1.18 -21.45 -1.09
CA ILE A 252 2.08 -21.16 0.02
C ILE A 252 1.32 -20.35 1.05
N GLU A 253 1.47 -20.72 2.33
CA GLU A 253 0.92 -20.00 3.47
C GLU A 253 2.01 -19.21 4.19
N ILE A 254 1.70 -17.96 4.53
CA ILE A 254 2.65 -17.02 5.14
C ILE A 254 1.97 -16.29 6.27
N GLU A 255 2.67 -16.09 7.39
CA GLU A 255 2.26 -15.21 8.48
C GLU A 255 3.20 -14.01 8.62
N GLY A 256 2.73 -12.94 9.27
CA GLY A 256 3.58 -11.80 9.61
C GLY A 256 4.68 -12.17 10.62
N ALA A 257 5.87 -11.63 10.40
CA ALA A 257 7.03 -11.90 11.30
C ALA A 257 6.95 -11.14 12.62
N ASP A 258 6.10 -10.13 12.71
CA ASP A 258 5.90 -9.29 13.88
C ASP A 258 4.43 -9.32 14.36
N THR A 259 4.00 -8.30 15.10
CA THR A 259 2.63 -8.18 15.62
C THR A 259 1.61 -7.70 14.58
N LEU A 260 2.03 -7.51 13.31
CA LEU A 260 1.20 -7.02 12.23
C LEU A 260 0.83 -8.14 11.26
N SER A 261 -0.27 -7.97 10.53
CA SER A 261 -0.62 -8.83 9.40
C SER A 261 0.44 -8.73 8.28
N PHE A 262 0.74 -9.84 7.62
CA PHE A 262 1.62 -9.83 6.45
C PHE A 262 0.96 -9.13 5.27
N SER A 263 -0.35 -9.28 5.09
CA SER A 263 -1.10 -8.60 4.03
C SER A 263 -2.51 -8.20 4.48
N GLU A 264 -3.08 -7.27 3.73
CA GLU A 264 -4.48 -6.83 3.86
C GLU A 264 -5.09 -6.63 2.47
N GLY A 265 -6.40 -6.42 2.42
CA GLY A 265 -7.11 -6.18 1.16
C GLY A 265 -6.48 -5.06 0.34
N GLY A 266 -6.18 -5.32 -0.94
CA GLY A 266 -5.44 -4.45 -1.84
C GLY A 266 -3.95 -4.77 -2.00
N ASP A 267 -3.37 -5.63 -1.15
CA ASP A 267 -2.01 -6.15 -1.34
C ASP A 267 -1.96 -7.28 -2.38
N SER A 268 -3.11 -7.75 -2.85
CA SER A 268 -3.23 -8.72 -3.93
C SER A 268 -2.38 -8.32 -5.14
N GLY A 269 -1.60 -9.27 -5.66
CA GLY A 269 -0.63 -9.04 -6.73
C GLY A 269 0.75 -8.66 -6.24
N SER A 270 0.98 -8.47 -4.95
CA SER A 270 2.33 -8.22 -4.43
C SER A 270 3.29 -9.37 -4.75
N LEU A 271 4.47 -9.01 -5.21
CA LEU A 271 5.59 -9.95 -5.33
C LEU A 271 6.14 -10.25 -3.94
N ILE A 272 6.29 -11.53 -3.63
CA ILE A 272 6.94 -11.98 -2.42
C ILE A 272 8.37 -12.38 -2.78
N VAL A 273 9.33 -11.88 -2.01
CA VAL A 273 10.75 -12.16 -2.19
C VAL A 273 11.34 -12.83 -0.96
N ASP A 274 12.39 -13.62 -1.16
CA ASP A 274 13.20 -14.20 -0.09
C ASP A 274 14.21 -13.18 0.49
N ASP A 275 15.02 -13.60 1.44
CA ASP A 275 16.06 -12.80 2.09
C ASP A 275 17.18 -12.34 1.13
N ALA A 276 17.35 -13.02 -0.01
CA ALA A 276 18.27 -12.63 -1.08
C ALA A 276 17.61 -11.73 -2.15
N GLN A 277 16.42 -11.19 -1.89
CA GLN A 277 15.60 -10.38 -2.80
C GLN A 277 15.26 -11.11 -4.12
N ARG A 278 15.12 -12.43 -4.12
CA ARG A 278 14.69 -13.23 -5.26
C ARG A 278 13.18 -13.48 -5.17
N ALA A 279 12.49 -13.36 -6.28
CA ALA A 279 11.04 -13.59 -6.37
C ALA A 279 10.73 -15.07 -6.09
N VAL A 280 9.82 -15.34 -5.14
CA VAL A 280 9.40 -16.70 -4.74
C VAL A 280 7.91 -16.96 -4.89
N ALA A 281 7.05 -15.93 -4.75
CA ALA A 281 5.61 -16.12 -4.87
C ALA A 281 4.87 -14.83 -5.30
N LEU A 282 3.62 -14.99 -5.72
CA LEU A 282 2.67 -13.92 -6.01
C LEU A 282 1.49 -14.01 -5.05
N LEU A 283 1.28 -12.99 -4.23
CA LEU A 283 0.21 -12.91 -3.25
C LEU A 283 -1.15 -12.77 -3.94
N PHE A 284 -2.18 -13.52 -3.49
CA PHE A 284 -3.52 -13.40 -4.07
C PHE A 284 -4.67 -13.39 -3.04
N ALA A 285 -4.46 -13.96 -1.84
CA ALA A 285 -5.51 -14.05 -0.83
C ALA A 285 -4.95 -13.93 0.59
N GLY A 286 -5.82 -13.65 1.56
CA GLY A 286 -5.51 -13.65 2.98
C GLY A 286 -6.76 -13.78 3.82
N GLY A 287 -6.61 -14.27 5.04
CA GLY A 287 -7.64 -14.32 6.07
C GLY A 287 -7.28 -13.42 7.25
N ASP A 288 -8.27 -13.07 8.05
CA ASP A 288 -8.16 -12.21 9.23
C ASP A 288 -7.96 -12.98 10.54
N HIS A 289 -7.91 -14.30 10.46
CA HIS A 289 -7.71 -15.21 11.59
C HIS A 289 -6.53 -16.15 11.35
N GLY A 290 -5.98 -16.70 12.42
CA GLY A 290 -4.82 -17.60 12.38
C GLY A 290 -3.49 -16.86 12.46
N GLY A 291 -2.42 -17.61 12.23
CA GLY A 291 -1.05 -17.16 12.46
C GLY A 291 -0.66 -17.13 13.94
N SER A 292 0.62 -17.22 14.24
CA SER A 292 1.13 -17.23 15.62
C SER A 292 0.90 -15.91 16.36
N ASN A 293 0.75 -14.81 15.61
CA ASN A 293 0.44 -13.47 16.12
C ASN A 293 -1.06 -13.14 16.17
N GLY A 294 -1.93 -14.06 15.69
CA GLY A 294 -3.38 -13.88 15.62
C GLY A 294 -3.85 -12.79 14.62
N ARG A 295 -2.99 -12.42 13.65
CA ARG A 295 -3.27 -11.34 12.68
C ARG A 295 -3.63 -11.85 11.28
N GLY A 296 -3.96 -13.13 11.18
CA GLY A 296 -4.34 -13.76 9.93
C GLY A 296 -3.18 -14.39 9.17
N LEU A 297 -3.55 -15.11 8.14
CA LEU A 297 -2.65 -15.82 7.25
C LEU A 297 -2.80 -15.28 5.83
N THR A 298 -1.72 -15.32 5.08
CA THR A 298 -1.66 -14.88 3.68
C THR A 298 -1.36 -16.07 2.80
N TYR A 299 -2.00 -16.12 1.64
CA TYR A 299 -1.80 -17.18 0.66
C TYR A 299 -1.23 -16.62 -0.63
N ALA A 300 -0.25 -17.35 -1.18
CA ALA A 300 0.47 -16.94 -2.37
C ALA A 300 0.72 -18.13 -3.31
N THR A 301 0.74 -17.86 -4.61
CA THR A 301 1.08 -18.85 -5.63
C THR A 301 2.59 -18.85 -5.86
N PRO A 302 3.26 -20.02 -5.93
CA PRO A 302 4.67 -20.12 -6.35
C PRO A 302 4.94 -19.37 -7.65
N ILE A 303 5.99 -18.54 -7.69
CA ILE A 303 6.24 -17.63 -8.81
C ILE A 303 6.60 -18.37 -10.12
N ASP A 304 7.32 -19.45 -10.04
CA ASP A 304 7.70 -20.30 -11.18
C ASP A 304 6.46 -20.82 -11.92
N ARG A 305 5.42 -21.19 -11.17
CA ARG A 305 4.13 -21.64 -11.69
C ARG A 305 3.40 -20.52 -12.41
N VAL A 306 3.36 -19.32 -11.82
CA VAL A 306 2.79 -18.12 -12.45
C VAL A 306 3.48 -17.84 -13.78
N LEU A 307 4.82 -17.81 -13.78
CA LEU A 307 5.63 -17.51 -14.97
C LEU A 307 5.46 -18.59 -16.06
N THR A 308 5.40 -19.85 -15.67
CA THR A 308 5.22 -20.99 -16.58
C THR A 308 3.85 -20.94 -17.28
N ILE A 309 2.78 -20.76 -16.51
CA ILE A 309 1.41 -20.78 -17.06
C ILE A 309 1.19 -19.59 -17.98
N LEU A 310 1.67 -18.39 -17.62
CA LEU A 310 1.58 -17.20 -18.46
C LEU A 310 2.63 -17.14 -19.58
N LYS A 311 3.57 -18.08 -19.62
CA LYS A 311 4.69 -18.16 -20.61
C LYS A 311 5.51 -16.88 -20.67
N VAL A 312 5.89 -16.35 -19.51
CA VAL A 312 6.66 -15.12 -19.36
C VAL A 312 7.89 -15.34 -18.50
N ASN A 313 8.86 -14.43 -18.60
CA ASN A 313 10.05 -14.37 -17.74
C ASN A 313 10.11 -13.01 -17.05
N MET A 314 10.71 -12.94 -15.87
CA MET A 314 11.01 -11.67 -15.20
C MET A 314 11.89 -10.79 -16.06
N VAL A 315 11.64 -9.49 -16.04
CA VAL A 315 12.56 -8.51 -16.62
C VAL A 315 13.68 -8.26 -15.60
N SER A 316 14.89 -8.56 -15.98
CA SER A 316 16.12 -8.39 -15.18
C SER A 316 16.82 -7.08 -15.51
#